data_8e3720cc8d7d8043107b765313e6057d
#
_entry.id   8e3720cc8d7d8043107b765313e6057d
#
_cell.length_a   1.000
_cell.length_b   1.000
_cell.length_c   1.000
_cell.angle_alpha   90.00
_cell.angle_beta   90.00
_cell.angle_gamma   90.00
#
_symmetry.space_group_name_H-M   'P 1'
#
loop_
_entity.id
_entity.type
_entity.pdbx_description
1 polymer ?
#
loop_
_entity_poly.entity_id
_entity_poly.type
_entity_poly.pdbx_seq_one_letter_code
_entity_poly.pdbx_strand_id
1 'polypeptide(L)'
;MLTPVIDTSKEYGLVLEGGGAKGAYQIGAWKALKEAGVKINAVAGTSVGALNGALICMDELEMAQQMWSNLTYSQVMDVDDTRMEQLMEGEAPFWEAVKDAFRHMSEGGVDVTPLKDMLDKVVDEEKIRNSSIDIFIKAFSVDAMKELDIDLKQVEPGLMKDFLLASAYIFPLFKNEKLHGKTYIDGGAINNVPLDSLVDRGYENIIVLRIFGIGREKRVKIPEETNILTIEPRVDLGNIIDFNHKKSVRNMKIGYYDAKRMVYGLKGKIYYIEENQEECYYLKQLVQIPESSLEKLCRWHHFKGSAETRYRSLTELILPGTALELKLSREWNYKELYLAALEATAKLCRVSKYQIYTVEGLVEKIQEKLDRMPQEEREKLPAFTAFFETCEV
;
A
#
# COMPACT_ATOMS: atom_id res chain seq x y z
N MET A 1 -17.46 4.29 -16.80
CA MET A 1 -17.33 4.64 -15.36
C MET A 1 -17.11 3.33 -14.62
N LEU A 2 -16.06 3.19 -13.80
CA LEU A 2 -15.79 1.97 -13.07
C LEU A 2 -16.91 1.68 -12.05
N THR A 3 -17.37 0.43 -12.00
CA THR A 3 -18.38 -0.01 -11.03
C THR A 3 -17.67 -0.76 -9.88
N PRO A 4 -17.92 -0.40 -8.61
CA PRO A 4 -17.38 -1.15 -7.49
C PRO A 4 -17.80 -2.61 -7.51
N VAL A 5 -16.87 -3.52 -7.21
CA VAL A 5 -17.17 -4.96 -7.04
C VAL A 5 -17.50 -5.30 -5.58
N ILE A 6 -17.20 -4.38 -4.67
CA ILE A 6 -17.61 -4.48 -3.26
C ILE A 6 -19.01 -3.87 -3.08
N ASP A 7 -19.74 -4.31 -2.08
CA ASP A 7 -21.08 -3.81 -1.78
C ASP A 7 -21.02 -2.47 -1.03
N THR A 8 -21.15 -1.36 -1.75
CA THR A 8 -21.14 -0.01 -1.16
C THR A 8 -22.42 0.37 -0.41
N SER A 9 -23.44 -0.50 -0.39
CA SER A 9 -24.63 -0.31 0.45
C SER A 9 -24.38 -0.66 1.91
N LYS A 10 -23.38 -1.50 2.17
CA LYS A 10 -22.96 -1.94 3.50
C LYS A 10 -22.08 -0.89 4.19
N GLU A 11 -22.02 -1.00 5.51
CA GLU A 11 -21.08 -0.28 6.34
C GLU A 11 -19.88 -1.16 6.68
N TYR A 12 -18.71 -0.56 6.79
CA TYR A 12 -17.44 -1.26 7.01
C TYR A 12 -16.70 -0.72 8.22
N GLY A 13 -16.20 -1.63 9.06
CA GLY A 13 -15.14 -1.31 10.00
C GLY A 13 -13.79 -1.24 9.29
N LEU A 14 -12.95 -0.27 9.65
CA LEU A 14 -11.63 -0.08 9.07
C LEU A 14 -10.54 -0.39 10.08
N VAL A 15 -9.68 -1.36 9.79
CA VAL A 15 -8.50 -1.68 10.60
C VAL A 15 -7.26 -1.02 10.00
N LEU A 16 -6.56 -0.22 10.80
CA LEU A 16 -5.38 0.54 10.40
C LEU A 16 -4.14 0.00 11.14
N GLU A 17 -3.26 -0.65 10.39
CA GLU A 17 -1.99 -1.17 10.91
C GLU A 17 -1.06 -0.03 11.34
N GLY A 18 -0.28 -0.25 12.42
CA GLY A 18 0.79 0.64 12.86
C GLY A 18 2.01 0.59 11.95
N GLY A 19 2.77 1.70 11.83
CA GLY A 19 3.96 1.69 10.98
C GLY A 19 4.56 3.07 10.66
N GLY A 20 4.39 4.04 11.52
CA GLY A 20 5.05 5.36 11.43
C GLY A 20 4.84 6.05 10.08
N ALA A 21 5.91 6.48 9.42
CA ALA A 21 5.88 7.23 8.16
C ALA A 21 5.16 6.51 7.00
N LYS A 22 4.97 5.19 7.08
CA LYS A 22 4.18 4.43 6.09
C LYS A 22 2.67 4.78 6.16
N GLY A 23 2.20 5.42 7.23
CA GLY A 23 0.80 5.81 7.43
C GLY A 23 0.22 6.71 6.33
N ALA A 24 1.06 7.42 5.59
CA ALA A 24 0.64 8.17 4.40
C ALA A 24 -0.15 7.31 3.40
N TYR A 25 0.20 6.03 3.25
CA TYR A 25 -0.52 5.06 2.42
C TYR A 25 -2.00 4.94 2.81
N GLN A 26 -2.28 4.90 4.12
CA GLN A 26 -3.65 4.77 4.65
C GLN A 26 -4.53 5.97 4.26
N ILE A 27 -3.97 7.17 4.23
CA ILE A 27 -4.70 8.38 3.81
C ILE A 27 -5.06 8.30 2.31
N GLY A 28 -4.13 7.83 1.49
CA GLY A 28 -4.42 7.59 0.07
C GLY A 28 -5.51 6.54 -0.14
N ALA A 29 -5.45 5.44 0.61
CA ALA A 29 -6.47 4.39 0.58
C ALA A 29 -7.84 4.93 1.05
N TRP A 30 -7.88 5.67 2.15
CA TRP A 30 -9.11 6.30 2.63
C TRP A 30 -9.74 7.22 1.58
N LYS A 31 -8.93 8.05 0.89
CA LYS A 31 -9.42 8.87 -0.22
C LYS A 31 -10.15 8.05 -1.27
N ALA A 32 -9.56 6.95 -1.72
CA ALA A 32 -10.16 6.08 -2.73
C ALA A 32 -11.44 5.41 -2.26
N LEU A 33 -11.49 4.95 -0.99
CA LEU A 33 -12.69 4.38 -0.37
C LEU A 33 -13.82 5.42 -0.30
N LYS A 34 -13.52 6.65 0.14
CA LYS A 34 -14.48 7.75 0.20
C LYS A 34 -15.03 8.13 -1.17
N GLU A 35 -14.15 8.25 -2.19
CA GLU A 35 -14.56 8.52 -3.58
C GLU A 35 -15.45 7.42 -4.17
N ALA A 36 -15.26 6.18 -3.74
CA ALA A 36 -16.08 5.03 -4.18
C ALA A 36 -17.41 4.92 -3.42
N GLY A 37 -17.67 5.78 -2.44
CA GLY A 37 -18.90 5.76 -1.64
C GLY A 37 -18.92 4.65 -0.58
N VAL A 38 -17.75 4.12 -0.17
CA VAL A 38 -17.66 3.16 0.93
C VAL A 38 -17.97 3.85 2.24
N LYS A 39 -18.94 3.32 2.97
CA LYS A 39 -19.36 3.83 4.28
C LYS A 39 -18.54 3.19 5.38
N ILE A 40 -17.87 4.02 6.18
CA ILE A 40 -17.09 3.57 7.34
C ILE A 40 -17.90 3.90 8.60
N ASN A 41 -18.15 2.89 9.45
CA ASN A 41 -18.87 3.04 10.71
C ASN A 41 -18.01 2.80 11.95
N ALA A 42 -16.80 2.23 11.77
CA ALA A 42 -15.85 2.04 12.86
C ALA A 42 -14.42 2.07 12.35
N VAL A 43 -13.48 2.47 13.21
CA VAL A 43 -12.05 2.40 12.95
C VAL A 43 -11.36 1.77 14.16
N ALA A 44 -10.46 0.82 13.89
CA ALA A 44 -9.52 0.31 14.88
C ALA A 44 -8.08 0.58 14.41
N GLY A 45 -7.27 1.24 15.22
CA GLY A 45 -5.92 1.65 14.83
C GLY A 45 -4.86 1.40 15.91
N THR A 46 -3.63 1.17 15.45
CA THR A 46 -2.45 1.07 16.32
C THR A 46 -1.42 2.09 15.84
N SER A 47 -0.77 2.82 16.77
CA SER A 47 0.29 3.78 16.42
C SER A 47 -0.21 4.83 15.42
N VAL A 48 0.50 5.02 14.31
CA VAL A 48 0.05 5.90 13.21
C VAL A 48 -1.35 5.55 12.73
N GLY A 49 -1.76 4.28 12.80
CA GLY A 49 -3.13 3.86 12.48
C GLY A 49 -4.17 4.46 13.44
N ALA A 50 -3.84 4.64 14.72
CA ALA A 50 -4.69 5.34 15.66
C ALA A 50 -4.80 6.83 15.34
N LEU A 51 -3.68 7.48 14.96
CA LEU A 51 -3.64 8.89 14.57
C LEU A 51 -4.45 9.16 13.29
N ASN A 52 -4.25 8.31 12.25
CA ASN A 52 -5.05 8.38 11.02
C ASN A 52 -6.53 8.05 11.27
N GLY A 53 -6.81 7.13 12.20
CA GLY A 53 -8.17 6.80 12.64
C GLY A 53 -8.91 8.00 13.20
N ALA A 54 -8.24 8.82 14.00
CA ALA A 54 -8.80 10.07 14.53
C ALA A 54 -9.15 11.06 13.40
N LEU A 55 -8.27 11.20 12.39
CA LEU A 55 -8.55 12.04 11.21
C LEU A 55 -9.75 11.54 10.40
N ILE A 56 -9.89 10.20 10.26
CA ILE A 56 -11.03 9.57 9.59
C ILE A 56 -12.33 9.85 10.36
N CYS A 57 -12.31 9.70 11.68
CA CYS A 57 -13.47 10.01 12.53
C CYS A 57 -13.92 11.46 12.44
N MET A 58 -12.98 12.39 12.28
CA MET A 58 -13.28 13.82 12.09
C MET A 58 -13.72 14.14 10.66
N ASP A 59 -13.62 13.20 9.73
CA ASP A 59 -13.84 13.36 8.28
C ASP A 59 -12.95 14.43 7.60
N GLU A 60 -11.75 14.66 8.15
CA GLU A 60 -10.81 15.72 7.73
C GLU A 60 -9.80 15.21 6.67
N LEU A 61 -10.30 14.66 5.54
CA LEU A 61 -9.46 14.08 4.49
C LEU A 61 -8.48 15.09 3.88
N GLU A 62 -8.93 16.30 3.58
CA GLU A 62 -8.09 17.33 2.96
C GLU A 62 -6.96 17.77 3.89
N MET A 63 -7.29 17.97 5.18
CA MET A 63 -6.30 18.28 6.21
C MET A 63 -5.29 17.13 6.35
N ALA A 64 -5.75 15.88 6.38
CA ALA A 64 -4.89 14.70 6.44
C ALA A 64 -3.93 14.62 5.25
N GLN A 65 -4.42 14.88 4.03
CA GLN A 65 -3.59 14.89 2.83
C GLN A 65 -2.54 16.01 2.86
N GLN A 66 -2.93 17.22 3.29
CA GLN A 66 -2.00 18.35 3.43
C GLN A 66 -0.95 18.09 4.49
N MET A 67 -1.35 17.58 5.66
CA MET A 67 -0.43 17.22 6.74
C MET A 67 0.61 16.21 6.26
N TRP A 68 0.20 15.08 5.70
CA TRP A 68 1.11 14.06 5.20
C TRP A 68 1.97 14.52 4.02
N SER A 69 1.46 15.41 3.17
CA SER A 69 2.23 15.96 2.04
C SER A 69 3.34 16.92 2.48
N ASN A 70 3.23 17.52 3.67
CA ASN A 70 4.19 18.50 4.18
C ASN A 70 4.94 18.01 5.43
N LEU A 71 4.70 16.75 5.85
CA LEU A 71 5.29 16.20 7.06
C LEU A 71 6.81 16.09 6.94
N THR A 72 7.52 16.58 7.96
CA THR A 72 8.97 16.50 8.13
C THR A 72 9.34 15.76 9.41
N TYR A 73 10.62 15.40 9.56
CA TYR A 73 11.09 14.71 10.75
C TYR A 73 10.92 15.57 12.00
N SER A 74 11.25 16.88 11.90
CA SER A 74 11.17 17.82 13.01
C SER A 74 9.76 18.12 13.50
N GLN A 75 8.72 17.80 12.71
CA GLN A 75 7.32 17.89 13.13
C GLN A 75 6.86 16.67 13.95
N VAL A 76 7.59 15.57 13.91
CA VAL A 76 7.28 14.34 14.65
C VAL A 76 8.23 14.16 15.85
N MET A 77 9.49 14.51 15.66
CA MET A 77 10.59 14.27 16.60
C MET A 77 11.44 15.50 16.72
N ASP A 78 12.03 15.76 17.90
CA ASP A 78 13.00 16.85 18.07
C ASP A 78 14.35 16.48 17.43
N VAL A 79 14.44 16.69 16.11
CA VAL A 79 15.61 16.37 15.28
C VAL A 79 15.80 17.41 14.17
N ASP A 80 17.02 17.49 13.62
CA ASP A 80 17.31 18.30 12.44
C ASP A 80 16.92 17.56 11.15
N ASP A 81 16.06 18.18 10.33
CA ASP A 81 15.54 17.58 9.10
C ASP A 81 16.64 17.23 8.09
N THR A 82 17.63 18.14 7.89
CA THR A 82 18.71 17.93 6.92
C THR A 82 19.59 16.75 7.33
N ARG A 83 19.90 16.64 8.61
CA ARG A 83 20.68 15.52 9.15
C ARG A 83 19.91 14.21 9.01
N MET A 84 18.61 14.20 9.29
CA MET A 84 17.79 13.00 9.13
C MET A 84 17.69 12.56 7.66
N GLU A 85 17.53 13.50 6.72
CA GLU A 85 17.56 13.19 5.29
C GLU A 85 18.87 12.52 4.88
N GLN A 86 20.02 13.07 5.28
CA GLN A 86 21.33 12.49 4.99
C GLN A 86 21.49 11.07 5.56
N LEU A 87 21.00 10.82 6.78
CA LEU A 87 21.02 9.49 7.41
C LEU A 87 20.11 8.50 6.67
N MET A 88 18.96 8.94 6.17
CA MET A 88 18.00 8.08 5.46
C MET A 88 18.39 7.82 3.99
N GLU A 89 19.15 8.69 3.36
CA GLU A 89 19.71 8.51 2.02
C GLU A 89 20.99 7.66 2.01
N GLY A 90 21.63 7.47 3.17
CA GLY A 90 22.83 6.65 3.32
C GLY A 90 22.52 5.14 3.20
N GLU A 91 23.51 4.35 2.77
CA GLU A 91 23.41 2.88 2.66
C GLU A 91 23.49 2.16 4.04
N ALA A 92 23.53 2.91 5.14
CA ALA A 92 23.64 2.34 6.49
C ALA A 92 22.37 1.57 6.86
N PRO A 93 22.48 0.38 7.50
CA PRO A 93 21.33 -0.33 8.01
C PRO A 93 20.51 0.56 8.95
N PHE A 94 19.19 0.51 8.81
CA PHE A 94 18.24 1.30 9.62
C PHE A 94 18.60 1.43 11.10
N TRP A 95 18.97 0.31 11.74
CA TRP A 95 19.35 0.32 13.17
C TRP A 95 20.68 1.00 13.46
N GLU A 96 21.59 1.11 12.50
CA GLU A 96 22.82 1.89 12.67
C GLU A 96 22.53 3.38 12.55
N ALA A 97 21.72 3.80 11.61
CA ALA A 97 21.25 5.18 11.50
C ALA A 97 20.47 5.61 12.76
N VAL A 98 19.60 4.74 13.27
CA VAL A 98 18.90 4.94 14.54
C VAL A 98 19.87 5.01 15.70
N LYS A 99 20.83 4.07 15.83
CA LYS A 99 21.84 4.09 16.89
C LYS A 99 22.72 5.35 16.85
N ASP A 100 23.06 5.83 15.67
CA ASP A 100 23.90 7.02 15.52
C ASP A 100 23.14 8.30 15.88
N ALA A 101 21.87 8.39 15.51
CA ALA A 101 20.95 9.42 16.01
C ALA A 101 20.83 9.37 17.55
N PHE A 102 20.72 8.17 18.14
CA PHE A 102 20.66 7.97 19.59
C PHE A 102 21.96 8.31 20.34
N ARG A 103 23.14 8.07 19.75
CA ARG A 103 24.42 8.42 20.37
C ARG A 103 24.63 9.93 20.60
N HIS A 104 23.92 10.73 19.81
CA HIS A 104 24.01 12.19 19.86
C HIS A 104 22.84 12.85 20.60
N MET A 105 21.89 12.05 21.08
CA MET A 105 20.71 12.50 21.83
C MET A 105 20.87 12.06 23.29
N SER A 106 20.55 12.97 24.22
CA SER A 106 20.62 12.74 25.67
C SER A 106 19.95 11.44 26.09
N GLU A 107 20.42 10.82 27.17
CA GLU A 107 19.93 9.58 27.77
C GLU A 107 18.39 9.49 27.79
N GLY A 108 17.81 8.51 27.08
CA GLY A 108 16.40 8.14 27.21
C GLY A 108 15.54 8.15 25.95
N GLY A 109 16.07 8.44 24.75
CA GLY A 109 15.30 8.43 23.48
C GLY A 109 15.03 9.82 22.91
N VAL A 110 14.37 9.83 21.73
CA VAL A 110 14.03 11.06 21.01
C VAL A 110 12.84 11.73 21.66
N ASP A 111 12.89 13.05 21.82
CA ASP A 111 11.76 13.84 22.31
C ASP A 111 10.65 13.89 21.26
N VAL A 112 9.41 13.65 21.68
CA VAL A 112 8.20 13.65 20.83
C VAL A 112 7.28 14.83 21.13
N THR A 113 7.76 15.85 21.80
CA THR A 113 7.00 17.10 22.00
C THR A 113 6.44 17.64 20.68
N PRO A 114 7.18 17.63 19.52
CA PRO A 114 6.63 18.06 18.26
C PRO A 114 5.37 17.28 17.83
N LEU A 115 5.35 15.94 18.02
CA LEU A 115 4.17 15.13 17.75
C LEU A 115 3.01 15.49 18.66
N LYS A 116 3.27 15.73 19.94
CA LYS A 116 2.26 16.18 20.90
C LYS A 116 1.66 17.53 20.48
N ASP A 117 2.51 18.50 20.15
CA ASP A 117 2.08 19.82 19.68
C ASP A 117 1.27 19.74 18.37
N MET A 118 1.61 18.80 17.49
CA MET A 118 0.85 18.53 16.28
C MET A 118 -0.54 17.95 16.61
N LEU A 119 -0.63 16.97 17.52
CA LEU A 119 -1.90 16.42 17.97
C LEU A 119 -2.79 17.48 18.63
N ASP A 120 -2.20 18.39 19.41
CA ASP A 120 -2.93 19.48 20.03
C ASP A 120 -3.57 20.44 19.03
N LYS A 121 -2.94 20.62 17.87
CA LYS A 121 -3.44 21.48 16.79
C LYS A 121 -4.46 20.79 15.88
N VAL A 122 -4.31 19.49 15.68
CA VAL A 122 -5.04 18.73 14.65
C VAL A 122 -6.24 18.00 15.23
N VAL A 123 -6.13 17.43 16.43
CA VAL A 123 -7.18 16.59 17.02
C VAL A 123 -8.23 17.45 17.72
N ASP A 124 -9.45 17.38 17.17
CA ASP A 124 -10.66 17.96 17.77
C ASP A 124 -11.45 16.85 18.45
N GLU A 125 -11.34 16.81 19.79
CA GLU A 125 -12.00 15.80 20.62
C GLU A 125 -13.53 15.86 20.50
N GLU A 126 -14.12 17.05 20.36
CA GLU A 126 -15.57 17.21 20.25
C GLU A 126 -16.07 16.63 18.92
N LYS A 127 -15.35 16.88 17.81
CA LYS A 127 -15.67 16.25 16.52
C LYS A 127 -15.63 14.74 16.59
N ILE A 128 -14.59 14.15 17.22
CA ILE A 128 -14.47 12.69 17.36
C ILE A 128 -15.62 12.13 18.20
N ARG A 129 -15.96 12.76 19.32
CA ARG A 129 -17.06 12.30 20.19
C ARG A 129 -18.42 12.35 19.50
N ASN A 130 -18.65 13.35 18.66
CA ASN A 130 -19.89 13.54 17.91
C ASN A 130 -19.93 12.79 16.57
N SER A 131 -18.82 12.14 16.17
CA SER A 131 -18.77 11.36 14.92
C SER A 131 -19.69 10.16 14.99
N SER A 132 -20.27 9.77 13.84
CA SER A 132 -20.99 8.51 13.69
C SER A 132 -20.05 7.30 13.62
N ILE A 133 -18.74 7.52 13.43
CA ILE A 133 -17.71 6.47 13.31
C ILE A 133 -17.17 6.16 14.69
N ASP A 134 -17.25 4.88 15.12
CA ASP A 134 -16.60 4.44 16.35
C ASP A 134 -15.09 4.34 16.18
N ILE A 135 -14.33 4.59 17.26
CA ILE A 135 -12.88 4.55 17.20
C ILE A 135 -12.27 3.79 18.38
N PHE A 136 -11.50 2.77 18.05
CA PHE A 136 -10.79 1.92 18.98
C PHE A 136 -9.29 2.00 18.71
N ILE A 137 -8.49 2.10 19.77
CA ILE A 137 -7.04 2.18 19.63
C ILE A 137 -6.33 1.21 20.56
N LYS A 138 -5.16 0.74 20.17
CA LYS A 138 -4.31 -0.11 20.97
C LYS A 138 -3.18 0.68 21.61
N ALA A 139 -2.94 0.43 22.89
CA ALA A 139 -1.76 0.85 23.61
C ALA A 139 -1.34 -0.28 24.57
N PHE A 140 -0.11 -0.25 25.09
CA PHE A 140 0.33 -1.17 26.12
C PHE A 140 0.67 -0.41 27.39
N SER A 141 0.03 -0.76 28.49
CA SER A 141 0.35 -0.22 29.81
C SER A 141 1.50 -1.00 30.44
N VAL A 142 2.63 -0.34 30.65
CA VAL A 142 3.80 -0.94 31.29
C VAL A 142 3.53 -1.21 32.76
N ASP A 143 2.87 -0.28 33.46
CA ASP A 143 2.56 -0.42 34.88
C ASP A 143 1.60 -1.58 35.17
N ALA A 144 0.62 -1.80 34.29
CA ALA A 144 -0.34 -2.90 34.41
C ALA A 144 0.09 -4.17 33.67
N MET A 145 1.20 -4.12 32.90
CA MET A 145 1.70 -5.22 32.05
C MET A 145 0.63 -5.82 31.16
N LYS A 146 -0.22 -4.99 30.54
CA LYS A 146 -1.32 -5.45 29.71
C LYS A 146 -1.57 -4.58 28.49
N GLU A 147 -2.06 -5.21 27.42
CA GLU A 147 -2.67 -4.56 26.27
C GLU A 147 -3.92 -3.79 26.69
N LEU A 148 -4.09 -2.61 26.17
CA LEU A 148 -5.28 -1.79 26.29
C LEU A 148 -5.97 -1.71 24.93
N ASP A 149 -7.24 -2.06 24.91
CA ASP A 149 -8.16 -1.86 23.78
C ASP A 149 -9.14 -0.76 24.18
N ILE A 150 -8.86 0.46 23.72
CA ILE A 150 -9.45 1.68 24.23
C ILE A 150 -10.52 2.15 23.25
N ASP A 151 -11.77 2.22 23.70
CA ASP A 151 -12.82 3.00 23.05
C ASP A 151 -12.52 4.48 23.29
N LEU A 152 -12.03 5.16 22.24
CA LEU A 152 -11.54 6.53 22.39
C LEU A 152 -12.66 7.54 22.72
N LYS A 153 -13.91 7.23 22.37
CA LYS A 153 -15.07 8.06 22.72
C LYS A 153 -15.47 7.96 24.18
N GLN A 154 -15.10 6.86 24.86
CA GLN A 154 -15.43 6.60 26.27
C GLN A 154 -14.35 7.07 27.26
N VAL A 155 -13.20 7.54 26.75
CA VAL A 155 -12.17 8.11 27.65
C VAL A 155 -12.67 9.40 28.30
N GLU A 156 -12.14 9.74 29.48
CA GLU A 156 -12.47 11.00 30.15
C GLU A 156 -12.17 12.22 29.25
N PRO A 157 -13.00 13.25 29.27
CA PRO A 157 -12.75 14.47 28.52
C PRO A 157 -11.36 15.08 28.79
N GLY A 158 -10.66 15.45 27.73
CA GLY A 158 -9.31 15.99 27.79
C GLY A 158 -8.18 14.94 27.72
N LEU A 159 -8.49 13.63 27.83
CA LEU A 159 -7.47 12.56 27.78
C LEU A 159 -7.30 11.90 26.41
N MET A 160 -8.15 12.25 25.45
CA MET A 160 -8.15 11.59 24.13
C MET A 160 -6.80 11.70 23.42
N LYS A 161 -6.20 12.87 23.42
CA LYS A 161 -4.89 13.13 22.81
C LYS A 161 -3.76 12.36 23.49
N ASP A 162 -3.83 12.24 24.82
CA ASP A 162 -2.84 11.47 25.58
C ASP A 162 -2.88 9.99 25.24
N PHE A 163 -4.07 9.40 25.04
CA PHE A 163 -4.17 8.01 24.61
C PHE A 163 -3.76 7.81 23.14
N LEU A 164 -4.04 8.78 22.26
CA LEU A 164 -3.49 8.75 20.89
C LEU A 164 -1.96 8.80 20.91
N LEU A 165 -1.37 9.66 21.72
CA LEU A 165 0.07 9.74 21.90
C LEU A 165 0.63 8.44 22.51
N ALA A 166 -0.04 7.87 23.53
CA ALA A 166 0.34 6.60 24.17
C ALA A 166 0.40 5.45 23.14
N SER A 167 -0.55 5.42 22.18
CA SER A 167 -0.56 4.46 21.09
C SER A 167 0.65 4.60 20.14
N ALA A 168 1.28 5.77 20.06
CA ALA A 168 2.37 6.09 19.16
C ALA A 168 3.77 6.13 19.82
N TYR A 169 3.88 5.81 21.10
CA TYR A 169 5.17 5.76 21.81
C TYR A 169 6.00 4.53 21.43
N ILE A 170 6.75 4.62 20.35
CA ILE A 170 7.63 3.55 19.86
C ILE A 170 8.85 3.38 20.77
N PHE A 171 8.79 2.41 21.68
CA PHE A 171 9.93 2.06 22.54
C PHE A 171 10.95 1.17 21.79
N PRO A 172 12.28 1.40 21.94
CA PRO A 172 12.97 2.42 22.74
C PRO A 172 13.31 3.69 21.95
N LEU A 173 12.69 3.93 20.82
CA LEU A 173 12.99 5.06 19.93
C LEU A 173 12.62 6.39 20.58
N PHE A 174 11.42 6.46 21.13
CA PHE A 174 10.91 7.68 21.73
C PHE A 174 11.12 7.72 23.24
N LYS A 175 11.47 8.92 23.74
CA LYS A 175 11.54 9.18 25.17
C LYS A 175 10.15 8.99 25.77
N ASN A 176 10.03 8.03 26.67
CA ASN A 176 8.74 7.68 27.25
C ASN A 176 8.46 8.58 28.44
N GLU A 177 7.51 9.49 28.26
CA GLU A 177 7.00 10.32 29.34
C GLU A 177 5.79 9.65 30.01
N LYS A 178 5.67 9.87 31.34
CA LYS A 178 4.50 9.37 32.05
C LYS A 178 3.27 10.23 31.71
N LEU A 179 2.24 9.60 31.18
CA LEU A 179 0.93 10.21 30.97
C LEU A 179 0.07 9.93 32.23
N HIS A 180 -0.30 10.98 32.94
CA HIS A 180 -1.04 10.89 34.21
C HIS A 180 -0.42 9.92 35.24
N GLY A 181 0.92 9.94 35.33
CA GLY A 181 1.69 9.11 36.27
C GLY A 181 1.88 7.64 35.85
N LYS A 182 1.35 7.23 34.70
CA LYS A 182 1.49 5.87 34.14
C LYS A 182 2.37 5.86 32.89
N THR A 183 3.03 4.75 32.68
CA THR A 183 3.93 4.51 31.54
C THR A 183 3.21 3.69 30.46
N TYR A 184 3.23 4.17 29.21
CA TYR A 184 2.65 3.48 28.08
C TYR A 184 3.70 3.29 26.98
N ILE A 185 3.53 2.26 26.18
CA ILE A 185 4.27 2.07 24.92
C ILE A 185 3.29 1.76 23.79
N ASP A 186 3.77 1.93 22.56
CA ASP A 186 3.05 1.67 21.33
C ASP A 186 2.37 0.29 21.35
N GLY A 187 1.09 0.25 21.00
CA GLY A 187 0.31 -0.96 20.91
C GLY A 187 0.87 -2.00 19.96
N GLY A 188 1.65 -1.57 18.93
CA GLY A 188 2.30 -2.44 17.97
C GLY A 188 3.29 -3.44 18.58
N ALA A 189 3.79 -3.18 19.78
CA ALA A 189 4.62 -4.14 20.52
C ALA A 189 3.89 -5.47 20.77
N ILE A 190 2.55 -5.46 20.87
CA ILE A 190 1.71 -6.61 21.17
C ILE A 190 0.74 -6.91 20.01
N ASN A 191 0.09 -5.89 19.44
CA ASN A 191 -0.92 -6.04 18.40
C ASN A 191 -0.88 -4.87 17.40
N ASN A 192 -0.12 -5.05 16.33
CA ASN A 192 0.06 -4.02 15.32
C ASN A 192 -1.11 -3.91 14.33
N VAL A 193 -1.95 -4.95 14.23
CA VAL A 193 -3.14 -5.02 13.38
C VAL A 193 -4.34 -5.29 14.26
N PRO A 194 -5.04 -4.26 14.77
CA PRO A 194 -6.06 -4.40 15.80
C PRO A 194 -7.40 -4.95 15.28
N LEU A 195 -7.34 -6.08 14.56
CA LEU A 195 -8.52 -6.73 13.98
C LEU A 195 -9.48 -7.22 15.06
N ASP A 196 -8.95 -7.71 16.20
CA ASP A 196 -9.73 -8.16 17.35
C ASP A 196 -10.61 -7.02 17.90
N SER A 197 -10.17 -5.78 17.86
CA SER A 197 -10.97 -4.64 18.34
C SER A 197 -12.33 -4.53 17.65
N LEU A 198 -12.41 -4.89 16.36
CA LEU A 198 -13.68 -4.88 15.62
C LEU A 198 -14.40 -6.22 15.70
N VAL A 199 -13.67 -7.33 15.52
CA VAL A 199 -14.28 -8.67 15.56
C VAL A 199 -14.95 -8.96 16.90
N ASP A 200 -14.28 -8.65 18.02
CA ASP A 200 -14.81 -8.89 19.37
C ASP A 200 -16.04 -7.99 19.69
N ARG A 201 -16.25 -6.92 18.93
CA ARG A 201 -17.41 -6.03 19.02
C ARG A 201 -18.52 -6.34 18.00
N GLY A 202 -18.34 -7.41 17.18
CA GLY A 202 -19.37 -7.91 16.27
C GLY A 202 -19.47 -7.17 14.94
N TYR A 203 -18.43 -6.44 14.50
CA TYR A 203 -18.41 -5.87 13.16
C TYR A 203 -18.21 -6.98 12.13
N GLU A 204 -19.16 -7.09 11.19
CA GLU A 204 -19.21 -8.20 10.22
C GLU A 204 -18.46 -7.89 8.91
N ASN A 205 -18.41 -6.63 8.49
CA ASN A 205 -17.71 -6.25 7.27
C ASN A 205 -16.50 -5.39 7.63
N ILE A 206 -15.31 -5.88 7.37
CA ILE A 206 -14.06 -5.24 7.81
C ILE A 206 -13.12 -5.07 6.63
N ILE A 207 -12.56 -3.88 6.50
CA ILE A 207 -11.46 -3.58 5.56
C ILE A 207 -10.18 -3.41 6.38
N VAL A 208 -9.15 -4.20 6.09
CA VAL A 208 -7.85 -4.10 6.74
C VAL A 208 -6.87 -3.37 5.84
N LEU A 209 -6.36 -2.23 6.28
CA LEU A 209 -5.29 -1.48 5.61
C LEU A 209 -3.94 -1.89 6.18
N ARG A 210 -3.21 -2.72 5.42
CA ARG A 210 -1.86 -3.16 5.75
C ARG A 210 -0.83 -2.14 5.26
N ILE A 211 0.20 -1.92 6.04
CA ILE A 211 1.37 -1.11 5.65
C ILE A 211 2.69 -1.81 5.97
N PHE A 212 2.62 -3.05 6.44
CA PHE A 212 3.77 -3.87 6.85
C PHE A 212 4.71 -3.09 7.78
N GLY A 213 4.13 -2.57 8.86
CA GLY A 213 4.86 -1.92 9.94
C GLY A 213 5.61 -2.92 10.82
N ILE A 214 6.47 -2.41 11.70
CA ILE A 214 7.18 -3.23 12.67
C ILE A 214 6.28 -3.44 13.88
N GLY A 215 6.01 -4.69 14.24
CA GLY A 215 5.18 -5.03 15.40
C GLY A 215 4.76 -6.49 15.39
N ARG A 216 4.05 -6.89 16.43
CA ARG A 216 3.46 -8.21 16.51
C ARG A 216 2.05 -8.19 15.94
N GLU A 217 1.61 -9.33 15.42
CA GLU A 217 0.25 -9.54 14.95
C GLU A 217 -0.42 -10.61 15.81
N LYS A 218 -1.58 -10.27 16.37
CA LYS A 218 -2.35 -11.17 17.19
C LYS A 218 -3.21 -12.07 16.30
N ARG A 219 -3.23 -13.35 16.59
CA ARG A 219 -4.16 -14.26 15.91
C ARG A 219 -5.58 -14.02 16.42
N VAL A 220 -6.48 -13.74 15.49
CA VAL A 220 -7.90 -13.50 15.78
C VAL A 220 -8.72 -14.65 15.19
N LYS A 221 -9.65 -15.18 15.98
CA LYS A 221 -10.62 -16.16 15.49
C LYS A 221 -11.73 -15.39 14.76
N ILE A 222 -11.82 -15.58 13.46
CA ILE A 222 -12.80 -14.89 12.61
C ILE A 222 -14.10 -15.69 12.63
N PRO A 223 -15.24 -15.09 13.02
CA PRO A 223 -16.57 -15.71 12.86
C PRO A 223 -16.91 -15.96 11.39
N GLU A 224 -17.74 -16.97 11.11
CA GLU A 224 -18.09 -17.33 9.73
C GLU A 224 -18.84 -16.21 8.99
N GLU A 225 -19.61 -15.41 9.71
CA GLU A 225 -20.36 -14.27 9.20
C GLU A 225 -19.48 -13.05 8.89
N THR A 226 -18.23 -13.02 9.35
CA THR A 226 -17.34 -11.85 9.18
C THR A 226 -16.63 -11.91 7.83
N ASN A 227 -16.88 -10.88 7.02
CA ASN A 227 -16.21 -10.67 5.73
C ASN A 227 -15.03 -9.71 5.90
N ILE A 228 -13.84 -10.15 5.54
CA ILE A 228 -12.61 -9.36 5.65
C ILE A 228 -12.07 -9.11 4.25
N LEU A 229 -11.91 -7.84 3.92
CA LEU A 229 -11.23 -7.36 2.72
C LEU A 229 -9.88 -6.75 3.12
N THR A 230 -8.84 -7.01 2.35
CA THR A 230 -7.49 -6.48 2.66
C THR A 230 -7.01 -5.58 1.55
N ILE A 231 -6.50 -4.41 1.91
CA ILE A 231 -5.75 -3.50 1.04
C ILE A 231 -4.32 -3.50 1.55
N GLU A 232 -3.39 -3.88 0.69
CA GLU A 232 -1.97 -4.00 1.04
C GLU A 232 -1.07 -3.53 -0.09
N PRO A 233 0.10 -2.93 0.23
CA PRO A 233 1.05 -2.49 -0.77
C PRO A 233 1.76 -3.68 -1.41
N ARG A 234 1.94 -3.62 -2.73
CA ARG A 234 2.74 -4.58 -3.51
C ARG A 234 4.17 -4.10 -3.75
N VAL A 235 4.51 -2.97 -3.18
CA VAL A 235 5.85 -2.36 -3.24
C VAL A 235 6.26 -1.92 -1.85
N ASP A 236 7.56 -1.85 -1.61
CA ASP A 236 8.08 -1.33 -0.36
C ASP A 236 7.69 0.14 -0.17
N LEU A 237 7.09 0.46 0.97
CA LEU A 237 6.73 1.82 1.38
C LEU A 237 7.90 2.59 2.01
N GLY A 238 9.03 1.93 2.24
CA GLY A 238 10.20 2.52 2.89
C GLY A 238 10.25 2.28 4.41
N ASN A 239 10.97 3.13 5.11
CA ASN A 239 11.23 2.99 6.54
C ASN A 239 10.14 3.64 7.39
N ILE A 240 9.88 3.09 8.59
CA ILE A 240 8.84 3.58 9.52
C ILE A 240 9.14 4.97 10.11
N ILE A 241 10.40 5.41 10.09
CA ILE A 241 10.80 6.74 10.59
C ILE A 241 11.19 7.71 9.47
N ASP A 242 10.95 7.36 8.23
CA ASP A 242 11.33 8.16 7.07
C ASP A 242 10.21 9.16 6.70
N PHE A 243 10.07 10.18 7.53
CA PHE A 243 9.07 11.25 7.39
C PHE A 243 9.47 12.26 6.28
N ASN A 244 9.76 11.77 5.09
CA ASN A 244 10.10 12.59 3.93
C ASN A 244 8.85 12.85 3.09
N HIS A 245 8.59 14.14 2.79
CA HIS A 245 7.38 14.56 2.05
C HIS A 245 7.23 13.87 0.68
N LYS A 246 8.33 13.66 -0.08
CA LYS A 246 8.29 12.98 -1.39
C LYS A 246 7.84 11.53 -1.25
N LYS A 247 8.33 10.84 -0.21
CA LYS A 247 7.92 9.46 0.10
C LYS A 247 6.48 9.40 0.59
N SER A 248 6.05 10.36 1.42
CA SER A 248 4.67 10.45 1.88
C SER A 248 3.69 10.64 0.70
N VAL A 249 3.97 11.57 -0.22
CA VAL A 249 3.17 11.78 -1.43
C VAL A 249 3.14 10.53 -2.31
N ARG A 250 4.30 9.86 -2.48
CA ARG A 250 4.38 8.57 -3.20
C ARG A 250 3.52 7.51 -2.53
N ASN A 251 3.62 7.35 -1.21
CA ASN A 251 2.89 6.32 -0.46
C ASN A 251 1.38 6.58 -0.45
N MET A 252 0.93 7.83 -0.32
CA MET A 252 -0.49 8.18 -0.53
C MET A 252 -0.96 7.78 -1.92
N LYS A 253 -0.17 8.04 -2.96
CA LYS A 253 -0.52 7.66 -4.33
C LYS A 253 -0.63 6.15 -4.49
N ILE A 254 0.27 5.37 -3.90
CA ILE A 254 0.21 3.91 -3.91
C ILE A 254 -1.06 3.43 -3.21
N GLY A 255 -1.34 3.92 -1.98
CA GLY A 255 -2.52 3.54 -1.21
C GLY A 255 -3.82 3.84 -1.94
N TYR A 256 -3.90 4.99 -2.61
CA TYR A 256 -5.06 5.35 -3.42
C TYR A 256 -5.34 4.35 -4.55
N TYR A 257 -4.31 3.94 -5.29
CA TYR A 257 -4.50 2.99 -6.40
C TYR A 257 -4.68 1.55 -5.92
N ASP A 258 -4.04 1.15 -4.82
CA ASP A 258 -4.24 -0.19 -4.24
C ASP A 258 -5.65 -0.34 -3.67
N ALA A 259 -6.20 0.70 -3.03
CA ALA A 259 -7.59 0.72 -2.62
C ALA A 259 -8.54 0.66 -3.84
N LYS A 260 -8.27 1.42 -4.90
CA LYS A 260 -9.05 1.31 -6.15
C LYS A 260 -8.97 -0.09 -6.76
N ARG A 261 -7.82 -0.75 -6.67
CA ARG A 261 -7.70 -2.15 -7.12
C ARG A 261 -8.67 -3.05 -6.37
N MET A 262 -8.74 -2.96 -5.07
CA MET A 262 -9.67 -3.75 -4.25
C MET A 262 -11.13 -3.40 -4.55
N VAL A 263 -11.46 -2.11 -4.56
CA VAL A 263 -12.83 -1.62 -4.76
C VAL A 263 -13.39 -2.00 -6.13
N TYR A 264 -12.58 -1.89 -7.18
CA TYR A 264 -13.02 -2.10 -8.57
C TYR A 264 -12.56 -3.44 -9.17
N GLY A 265 -11.92 -4.31 -8.38
CA GLY A 265 -11.46 -5.62 -8.83
C GLY A 265 -10.37 -5.56 -9.90
N LEU A 266 -9.58 -4.48 -9.94
CA LEU A 266 -8.55 -4.28 -10.97
C LEU A 266 -7.47 -5.36 -10.90
N LYS A 267 -7.01 -5.79 -12.06
CA LYS A 267 -5.98 -6.80 -12.25
C LYS A 267 -4.59 -6.17 -12.38
N GLY A 268 -3.59 -7.02 -12.62
CA GLY A 268 -2.19 -6.64 -12.73
C GLY A 268 -1.45 -6.65 -11.40
N LYS A 269 -0.15 -6.90 -11.46
CA LYS A 269 0.78 -6.89 -10.31
C LYS A 269 1.54 -5.56 -10.19
N ILE A 270 1.80 -4.91 -11.33
CA ILE A 270 2.59 -3.68 -11.44
C ILE A 270 1.70 -2.49 -11.79
N TYR A 271 0.72 -2.71 -12.67
CA TYR A 271 -0.24 -1.74 -13.15
C TYR A 271 -1.63 -1.98 -12.56
N TYR A 272 -2.56 -1.08 -12.80
CA TYR A 272 -3.95 -1.14 -12.37
C TYR A 272 -4.81 -1.28 -13.62
N ILE A 273 -5.22 -2.53 -13.92
CA ILE A 273 -5.84 -2.88 -15.20
C ILE A 273 -7.30 -3.25 -14.98
N GLU A 274 -8.19 -2.48 -15.59
CA GLU A 274 -9.60 -2.86 -15.76
C GLU A 274 -9.66 -4.00 -16.79
N GLU A 275 -10.04 -5.17 -16.34
CA GLU A 275 -10.00 -6.39 -17.12
C GLU A 275 -11.28 -7.19 -16.89
N ASN A 276 -11.96 -7.54 -17.97
CA ASN A 276 -13.24 -8.28 -17.96
C ASN A 276 -13.34 -9.32 -19.09
N GLN A 277 -12.22 -9.62 -19.78
CA GLN A 277 -12.21 -10.55 -20.89
C GLN A 277 -12.03 -12.01 -20.45
N GLU A 278 -12.58 -12.93 -21.22
CA GLU A 278 -12.39 -14.36 -21.02
C GLU A 278 -11.02 -14.84 -21.52
N GLU A 279 -10.56 -15.98 -21.05
CA GLU A 279 -9.24 -16.55 -21.39
C GLU A 279 -9.03 -16.70 -22.90
N CYS A 280 -10.07 -17.08 -23.64
CA CYS A 280 -9.99 -17.25 -25.09
C CYS A 280 -9.66 -15.96 -25.84
N TYR A 281 -10.02 -14.78 -25.31
CA TYR A 281 -9.61 -13.50 -25.84
C TYR A 281 -8.08 -13.36 -25.81
N TYR A 282 -7.45 -13.69 -24.69
CA TYR A 282 -6.00 -13.57 -24.52
C TYR A 282 -5.23 -14.56 -25.36
N LEU A 283 -5.70 -15.82 -25.47
CA LEU A 283 -5.12 -16.77 -26.41
C LEU A 283 -5.14 -16.20 -27.84
N LYS A 284 -6.29 -15.63 -28.27
CA LYS A 284 -6.41 -15.02 -29.59
C LYS A 284 -5.40 -13.90 -29.79
N GLN A 285 -5.22 -13.00 -28.79
CA GLN A 285 -4.23 -11.93 -28.87
C GLN A 285 -2.80 -12.47 -28.97
N LEU A 286 -2.46 -13.53 -28.24
CA LEU A 286 -1.14 -14.15 -28.25
C LEU A 286 -0.80 -14.88 -29.55
N VAL A 287 -1.80 -15.37 -30.29
CA VAL A 287 -1.57 -16.12 -31.54
C VAL A 287 -1.78 -15.28 -32.81
N GLN A 288 -2.51 -14.18 -32.73
CA GLN A 288 -2.74 -13.23 -33.82
C GLN A 288 -1.71 -12.09 -33.83
N ILE A 289 -0.43 -12.46 -33.87
CA ILE A 289 0.69 -11.51 -33.91
C ILE A 289 1.25 -11.41 -35.35
N PRO A 290 1.90 -10.28 -35.69
CA PRO A 290 2.57 -10.11 -36.99
C PRO A 290 3.60 -11.21 -37.24
N GLU A 291 3.81 -11.55 -38.52
CA GLU A 291 4.81 -12.53 -38.93
C GLU A 291 6.23 -12.15 -38.46
N SER A 292 6.58 -10.85 -38.54
CA SER A 292 7.85 -10.30 -38.03
C SER A 292 8.03 -10.54 -36.53
N SER A 293 6.97 -10.37 -35.74
CA SER A 293 6.96 -10.64 -34.30
C SER A 293 7.14 -12.12 -33.99
N LEU A 294 6.45 -12.99 -34.75
CA LEU A 294 6.60 -14.43 -34.63
C LEU A 294 8.03 -14.88 -34.96
N GLU A 295 8.65 -14.32 -36.01
CA GLU A 295 10.04 -14.61 -36.35
C GLU A 295 11.03 -14.16 -35.26
N LYS A 296 10.79 -12.99 -34.63
CA LYS A 296 11.60 -12.52 -33.50
C LYS A 296 11.51 -13.48 -32.32
N LEU A 297 10.31 -13.93 -31.96
CA LEU A 297 10.08 -14.91 -30.90
C LEU A 297 10.72 -16.28 -31.22
N CYS A 298 10.59 -16.77 -32.45
CA CYS A 298 11.21 -18.01 -32.90
C CYS A 298 12.75 -17.94 -32.78
N ARG A 299 13.37 -16.85 -33.19
CA ARG A 299 14.83 -16.65 -33.07
C ARG A 299 15.29 -16.64 -31.62
N TRP A 300 14.56 -15.96 -30.77
CA TRP A 300 14.86 -15.87 -29.33
C TRP A 300 14.82 -17.23 -28.64
N HIS A 301 13.80 -18.03 -28.95
CA HIS A 301 13.66 -19.39 -28.42
C HIS A 301 14.43 -20.45 -29.22
N HIS A 302 15.35 -20.05 -30.08
CA HIS A 302 16.21 -20.92 -30.90
C HIS A 302 15.43 -21.97 -31.75
N PHE A 303 14.20 -21.62 -32.16
CA PHE A 303 13.38 -22.47 -33.00
C PHE A 303 13.91 -22.50 -34.45
N LYS A 304 14.15 -23.71 -34.99
CA LYS A 304 14.69 -23.96 -36.34
C LYS A 304 13.70 -24.66 -37.28
N GLY A 305 12.40 -24.63 -36.96
CA GLY A 305 11.37 -25.30 -37.77
C GLY A 305 10.99 -24.53 -39.04
N SER A 306 10.21 -25.19 -39.93
CA SER A 306 9.66 -24.57 -41.13
C SER A 306 8.57 -23.55 -40.82
N ALA A 307 8.22 -22.68 -41.79
CA ALA A 307 7.12 -21.71 -41.65
C ALA A 307 5.80 -22.39 -41.25
N GLU A 308 5.51 -23.58 -41.78
CA GLU A 308 4.30 -24.35 -41.50
C GLU A 308 4.19 -24.81 -40.03
N THR A 309 5.31 -24.98 -39.33
CA THR A 309 5.33 -25.41 -37.92
C THR A 309 5.43 -24.26 -36.92
N ARG A 310 5.55 -23.00 -37.37
CA ARG A 310 5.76 -21.84 -36.51
C ARG A 310 4.60 -21.64 -35.51
N TYR A 311 3.36 -21.73 -35.94
CA TYR A 311 2.19 -21.57 -35.07
C TYR A 311 2.08 -22.70 -34.04
N ARG A 312 2.43 -23.96 -34.41
CA ARG A 312 2.51 -25.02 -33.44
C ARG A 312 3.58 -24.74 -32.39
N SER A 313 4.73 -24.26 -32.85
CA SER A 313 5.85 -23.88 -31.97
C SER A 313 5.49 -22.72 -31.04
N LEU A 314 4.65 -21.78 -31.49
CA LEU A 314 4.16 -20.68 -30.67
C LEU A 314 3.46 -21.25 -29.41
N THR A 315 2.53 -22.17 -29.57
CA THR A 315 1.74 -22.71 -28.44
C THR A 315 2.50 -23.75 -27.61
N GLU A 316 3.33 -24.58 -28.24
CA GLU A 316 4.00 -25.72 -27.58
C GLU A 316 5.37 -25.36 -26.98
N LEU A 317 6.03 -24.31 -27.47
CA LEU A 317 7.39 -23.95 -27.07
C LEU A 317 7.52 -22.48 -26.61
N ILE A 318 7.05 -21.54 -27.43
CA ILE A 318 7.29 -20.10 -27.22
C ILE A 318 6.48 -19.57 -26.04
N LEU A 319 5.16 -19.81 -26.00
CA LEU A 319 4.32 -19.36 -24.88
C LEU A 319 4.74 -19.99 -23.54
N PRO A 320 5.01 -21.31 -23.45
CA PRO A 320 5.55 -21.90 -22.23
C PRO A 320 6.94 -21.34 -21.85
N GLY A 321 7.82 -21.11 -22.82
CA GLY A 321 9.13 -20.49 -22.58
C GLY A 321 9.02 -19.06 -22.05
N THR A 322 8.11 -18.28 -22.62
CA THR A 322 7.81 -16.92 -22.15
C THR A 322 7.21 -16.92 -20.72
N ALA A 323 6.33 -17.89 -20.41
CA ALA A 323 5.78 -18.04 -19.06
C ALA A 323 6.88 -18.32 -18.03
N LEU A 324 7.86 -19.15 -18.39
CA LEU A 324 9.03 -19.43 -17.56
C LEU A 324 9.91 -18.18 -17.37
N GLU A 325 10.18 -17.42 -18.45
CA GLU A 325 10.94 -16.17 -18.41
C GLU A 325 10.27 -15.13 -17.47
N LEU A 326 8.95 -15.04 -17.53
CA LEU A 326 8.14 -14.15 -16.70
C LEU A 326 7.88 -14.72 -15.29
N LYS A 327 8.44 -15.88 -14.95
CA LYS A 327 8.33 -16.53 -13.63
C LYS A 327 6.89 -16.80 -13.21
N LEU A 328 6.06 -17.23 -14.14
CA LEU A 328 4.69 -17.66 -13.84
C LEU A 328 4.69 -19.03 -13.15
N SER A 329 3.59 -19.35 -12.46
CA SER A 329 3.38 -20.67 -11.86
C SER A 329 3.35 -21.78 -12.95
N ARG A 330 3.46 -23.05 -12.57
CA ARG A 330 3.32 -24.15 -13.53
C ARG A 330 1.90 -24.28 -14.11
N GLU A 331 0.92 -23.77 -13.40
CA GLU A 331 -0.51 -23.83 -13.75
C GLU A 331 -0.99 -22.50 -14.35
N TRP A 332 -0.09 -21.77 -15.05
CA TRP A 332 -0.46 -20.52 -15.70
C TRP A 332 -1.53 -20.73 -16.79
N ASN A 333 -2.38 -19.73 -16.99
CA ASN A 333 -3.31 -19.66 -18.12
C ASN A 333 -2.92 -18.54 -19.09
N TYR A 334 -3.56 -18.49 -20.25
CA TYR A 334 -3.21 -17.50 -21.30
C TYR A 334 -3.48 -16.05 -20.88
N LYS A 335 -4.48 -15.83 -20.02
CA LYS A 335 -4.77 -14.53 -19.44
C LYS A 335 -3.62 -14.05 -18.54
N GLU A 336 -3.15 -14.90 -17.64
CA GLU A 336 -2.01 -14.61 -16.76
C GLU A 336 -0.75 -14.32 -17.56
N LEU A 337 -0.48 -15.12 -18.59
CA LEU A 337 0.68 -14.94 -19.45
C LEU A 337 0.63 -13.59 -20.18
N TYR A 338 -0.52 -13.28 -20.81
CA TYR A 338 -0.70 -12.03 -21.56
C TYR A 338 -0.53 -10.82 -20.65
N LEU A 339 -1.22 -10.81 -19.51
CA LEU A 339 -1.15 -9.69 -18.56
C LEU A 339 0.27 -9.53 -17.99
N ALA A 340 0.97 -10.62 -17.69
CA ALA A 340 2.35 -10.55 -17.21
C ALA A 340 3.30 -9.98 -18.28
N ALA A 341 3.16 -10.42 -19.54
CA ALA A 341 3.94 -9.88 -20.66
C ALA A 341 3.61 -8.41 -20.91
N LEU A 342 2.32 -8.04 -20.86
CA LEU A 342 1.84 -6.67 -21.02
C LEU A 342 2.47 -5.74 -19.95
N GLU A 343 2.39 -6.12 -18.69
CA GLU A 343 2.95 -5.33 -17.58
C GLU A 343 4.48 -5.23 -17.64
N ALA A 344 5.17 -6.33 -17.99
CA ALA A 344 6.61 -6.34 -18.12
C ALA A 344 7.06 -5.41 -19.27
N THR A 345 6.37 -5.45 -20.41
CA THR A 345 6.63 -4.58 -21.55
C THR A 345 6.35 -3.11 -21.22
N ALA A 346 5.21 -2.82 -20.58
CA ALA A 346 4.86 -1.46 -20.15
C ALA A 346 5.92 -0.89 -19.19
N LYS A 347 6.46 -1.71 -18.29
CA LYS A 347 7.54 -1.33 -17.37
C LYS A 347 8.84 -1.01 -18.12
N LEU A 348 9.24 -1.84 -19.10
CA LEU A 348 10.41 -1.61 -19.93
C LEU A 348 10.25 -0.33 -20.75
N CYS A 349 9.08 -0.06 -21.30
CA CYS A 349 8.73 1.16 -22.03
C CYS A 349 8.51 2.38 -21.12
N ARG A 350 8.69 2.25 -19.80
CA ARG A 350 8.51 3.34 -18.81
C ARG A 350 7.12 3.99 -18.88
N VAL A 351 6.09 3.20 -19.13
CA VAL A 351 4.70 3.67 -19.04
C VAL A 351 4.39 4.06 -17.58
N SER A 352 3.59 5.10 -17.37
CA SER A 352 3.21 5.55 -16.03
C SER A 352 2.45 4.46 -15.28
N LYS A 353 2.81 4.17 -14.01
CA LYS A 353 2.18 3.11 -13.22
C LYS A 353 0.87 3.56 -12.55
N TYR A 354 0.79 4.82 -12.18
CA TYR A 354 -0.30 5.33 -11.35
C TYR A 354 -1.40 5.93 -12.21
N GLN A 355 -2.08 5.06 -12.92
CA GLN A 355 -3.25 5.30 -13.75
C GLN A 355 -3.99 3.98 -13.89
N ILE A 356 -5.31 4.02 -14.04
CA ILE A 356 -6.12 2.84 -14.39
C ILE A 356 -6.15 2.74 -15.91
N TYR A 357 -5.82 1.56 -16.41
CA TYR A 357 -5.80 1.26 -17.83
C TYR A 357 -6.85 0.19 -18.15
N THR A 358 -7.46 0.24 -19.33
CA THR A 358 -7.97 -0.97 -19.97
C THR A 358 -6.80 -1.75 -20.57
N VAL A 359 -7.02 -3.02 -20.92
CA VAL A 359 -6.00 -3.84 -21.59
C VAL A 359 -5.53 -3.15 -22.88
N GLU A 360 -6.49 -2.72 -23.72
CA GLU A 360 -6.23 -2.06 -24.98
C GLU A 360 -5.51 -0.72 -24.79
N GLY A 361 -5.96 0.10 -23.83
CA GLY A 361 -5.33 1.38 -23.54
C GLY A 361 -3.88 1.26 -23.05
N LEU A 362 -3.53 0.17 -22.32
CA LEU A 362 -2.15 -0.10 -21.93
C LEU A 362 -1.30 -0.56 -23.14
N VAL A 363 -1.88 -1.37 -24.05
CA VAL A 363 -1.24 -1.76 -25.30
C VAL A 363 -0.95 -0.53 -26.15
N GLU A 364 -1.91 0.38 -26.36
CA GLU A 364 -1.73 1.63 -27.09
C GLU A 364 -0.56 2.47 -26.52
N LYS A 365 -0.49 2.58 -25.17
CA LYS A 365 0.62 3.31 -24.53
C LYS A 365 1.97 2.64 -24.72
N ILE A 366 2.03 1.33 -24.77
CA ILE A 366 3.25 0.59 -25.09
C ILE A 366 3.66 0.89 -26.53
N GLN A 367 2.73 0.79 -27.49
CA GLN A 367 2.97 1.03 -28.91
C GLN A 367 3.50 2.44 -29.16
N GLU A 368 2.84 3.49 -28.58
CA GLU A 368 3.32 4.86 -28.63
C GLU A 368 4.77 5.02 -28.15
N LYS A 369 5.19 4.23 -27.16
CA LYS A 369 6.55 4.27 -26.62
C LYS A 369 7.54 3.50 -27.46
N LEU A 370 7.16 2.33 -27.99
CA LEU A 370 7.99 1.54 -28.89
C LEU A 370 8.26 2.27 -30.20
N ASP A 371 7.26 2.95 -30.78
CA ASP A 371 7.39 3.71 -32.02
C ASP A 371 8.35 4.91 -31.88
N ARG A 372 8.45 5.48 -30.68
CA ARG A 372 9.39 6.59 -30.38
C ARG A 372 10.77 6.10 -29.91
N MET A 373 10.94 4.80 -29.68
CA MET A 373 12.18 4.23 -29.15
C MET A 373 13.20 4.05 -30.31
N PRO A 374 14.47 4.45 -30.13
CA PRO A 374 15.52 4.18 -31.11
C PRO A 374 15.62 2.68 -31.41
N GLN A 375 15.88 2.34 -32.68
CA GLN A 375 15.94 0.93 -33.13
C GLN A 375 16.95 0.10 -32.32
N GLU A 376 18.13 0.67 -32.01
CA GLU A 376 19.16 0.01 -31.20
C GLU A 376 18.70 -0.37 -29.77
N GLU A 377 17.82 0.44 -29.17
CA GLU A 377 17.22 0.15 -27.87
C GLU A 377 16.10 -0.89 -27.99
N ARG A 378 15.27 -0.79 -29.04
CA ARG A 378 14.18 -1.71 -29.32
C ARG A 378 14.67 -3.14 -29.57
N GLU A 379 15.82 -3.30 -30.28
CA GLU A 379 16.43 -4.60 -30.53
C GLU A 379 16.97 -5.30 -29.28
N LYS A 380 17.27 -4.54 -28.23
CA LYS A 380 17.73 -5.06 -26.92
C LYS A 380 16.59 -5.50 -26.00
N LEU A 381 15.34 -5.21 -26.34
CA LEU A 381 14.20 -5.61 -25.52
C LEU A 381 14.00 -7.13 -25.57
N PRO A 382 13.54 -7.75 -24.45
CA PRO A 382 13.16 -9.14 -24.41
C PRO A 382 12.13 -9.51 -25.49
N ALA A 383 12.19 -10.71 -26.01
CA ALA A 383 11.38 -11.11 -27.14
C ALA A 383 9.87 -11.05 -26.89
N PHE A 384 9.41 -11.23 -25.66
CA PHE A 384 7.98 -11.13 -25.30
C PHE A 384 7.39 -9.74 -25.60
N THR A 385 8.21 -8.70 -25.77
CA THR A 385 7.72 -7.38 -26.18
C THR A 385 7.11 -7.39 -27.59
N ALA A 386 7.51 -8.38 -28.43
CA ALA A 386 7.01 -8.56 -29.77
C ALA A 386 5.50 -8.88 -29.82
N PHE A 387 4.89 -9.34 -28.73
CA PHE A 387 3.43 -9.51 -28.66
C PHE A 387 2.66 -8.19 -28.78
N PHE A 388 3.33 -7.04 -28.55
CA PHE A 388 2.70 -5.71 -28.52
C PHE A 388 3.26 -4.77 -29.61
N GLU A 389 4.09 -5.27 -30.51
CA GLU A 389 4.59 -4.50 -31.65
C GLU A 389 3.48 -4.34 -32.71
N THR A 390 3.38 -3.15 -33.31
CA THR A 390 2.47 -2.89 -34.43
C THR A 390 2.97 -3.58 -35.70
N CYS A 391 2.05 -3.99 -36.58
CA CYS A 391 2.44 -4.33 -37.94
C CYS A 391 3.08 -3.09 -38.59
N GLU A 392 4.30 -3.17 -39.08
CA GLU A 392 4.81 -2.23 -40.03
C GLU A 392 3.92 -2.37 -41.29
N VAL A 393 3.15 -1.30 -41.60
CA VAL A 393 2.33 -1.21 -42.81
C VAL A 393 3.25 -0.92 -44.00
#